data_3663e5d61eba2074c87248d99ef28ccd
#
_entry.id   3663e5d61eba2074c87248d99ef28ccd
#
_cell.length_a   1.000
_cell.length_b   1.000
_cell.length_c   1.000
_cell.angle_alpha   90.00
_cell.angle_beta   90.00
_cell.angle_gamma   90.00
#
_symmetry.space_group_name_H-M   'P 1'
#
loop_
_entity.id
_entity.type
_entity.pdbx_description
1 polymer ?
#
loop_
_entity_poly.entity_id
_entity_poly.type
_entity_poly.pdbx_seq_one_letter_code
_entity_poly.pdbx_strand_id
1 'polypeptide(L)'
;LNTDVSDAVKSFEISAFSLKTLATSFQPLLNNPSSIVALDFDNSQAWPGYDWQGVAKSSLQSIVRYLGYYMGKDGVRVNAVAAGPLATTAAKNIPGFSEMNEQWNKRAPLGWDTKNPEPVAKVVNFLLSDFSEMITGEIIHADGGVHSIGGSML
;
A
#
# COMPACT_ATOMS: atom_id res chain seq x y z
N LEU A 1 -21.11 3.49 -3.84
CA LEU A 1 -21.07 2.13 -4.41
C LEU A 1 -21.74 2.00 -5.79
N ASN A 2 -22.13 3.11 -6.44
CA ASN A 2 -22.77 3.11 -7.77
C ASN A 2 -21.73 3.03 -8.92
N THR A 3 -20.75 2.17 -8.79
CA THR A 3 -19.70 1.98 -9.78
C THR A 3 -20.09 0.83 -10.70
N ASP A 4 -19.92 0.99 -12.00
CA ASP A 4 -20.15 -0.10 -12.94
C ASP A 4 -19.16 -1.26 -12.70
N VAL A 5 -19.60 -2.48 -12.95
CA VAL A 5 -18.78 -3.69 -12.77
C VAL A 5 -17.48 -3.61 -13.55
N SER A 6 -17.51 -3.05 -14.78
CA SER A 6 -16.32 -2.86 -15.61
C SER A 6 -15.26 -1.97 -14.94
N ASP A 7 -15.67 -0.90 -14.27
CA ASP A 7 -14.76 0.01 -13.58
C ASP A 7 -14.20 -0.62 -12.29
N ALA A 8 -15.03 -1.37 -11.56
CA ALA A 8 -14.58 -2.13 -10.40
C ALA A 8 -13.53 -3.20 -10.79
N VAL A 9 -13.77 -3.94 -11.88
CA VAL A 9 -12.82 -4.93 -12.42
C VAL A 9 -11.52 -4.26 -12.86
N LYS A 10 -11.60 -3.13 -13.56
CA LYS A 10 -10.44 -2.35 -13.99
C LYS A 10 -9.63 -1.82 -12.80
N SER A 11 -10.31 -1.36 -11.76
CA SER A 11 -9.66 -0.94 -10.51
C SER A 11 -8.88 -2.10 -9.87
N PHE A 12 -9.48 -3.28 -9.78
CA PHE A 12 -8.80 -4.48 -9.29
C PHE A 12 -7.60 -4.87 -10.16
N GLU A 13 -7.76 -4.89 -11.48
CA GLU A 13 -6.69 -5.24 -12.42
C GLU A 13 -5.48 -4.33 -12.26
N ILE A 14 -5.71 -3.01 -12.23
CA ILE A 14 -4.64 -2.01 -12.16
C ILE A 14 -4.04 -1.91 -10.75
N SER A 15 -4.89 -1.86 -9.72
CA SER A 15 -4.44 -1.52 -8.35
C SER A 15 -4.03 -2.72 -7.51
N ALA A 16 -4.35 -3.95 -7.95
CA ALA A 16 -4.02 -5.16 -7.21
C ALA A 16 -3.35 -6.23 -8.10
N PHE A 17 -4.00 -6.69 -9.17
CA PHE A 17 -3.53 -7.82 -9.95
C PHE A 17 -2.25 -7.51 -10.74
N SER A 18 -1.99 -6.24 -11.04
CA SER A 18 -0.75 -5.78 -11.67
C SER A 18 0.50 -6.22 -10.89
N LEU A 19 0.46 -6.26 -9.55
CA LEU A 19 1.58 -6.75 -8.74
C LEU A 19 1.91 -8.20 -9.08
N LYS A 20 0.89 -9.09 -9.13
CA LYS A 20 1.08 -10.49 -9.52
C LYS A 20 1.67 -10.58 -10.92
N THR A 21 1.12 -9.84 -11.87
CA THR A 21 1.59 -9.86 -13.26
C THR A 21 3.05 -9.44 -13.36
N LEU A 22 3.43 -8.33 -12.74
CA LEU A 22 4.80 -7.86 -12.72
C LEU A 22 5.74 -8.86 -12.03
N ALA A 23 5.39 -9.33 -10.82
CA ALA A 23 6.21 -10.27 -10.07
C ALA A 23 6.49 -11.54 -10.88
N THR A 24 5.48 -12.12 -11.52
CA THR A 24 5.66 -13.34 -12.33
C THR A 24 6.41 -13.08 -13.63
N SER A 25 6.25 -11.92 -14.27
CA SER A 25 6.96 -11.57 -15.50
C SER A 25 8.44 -11.31 -15.24
N PHE A 26 8.78 -10.72 -14.10
CA PHE A 26 10.16 -10.45 -13.73
C PHE A 26 10.85 -11.60 -12.99
N GLN A 27 10.10 -12.61 -12.53
CA GLN A 27 10.67 -13.73 -11.76
C GLN A 27 11.93 -14.35 -12.39
N PRO A 28 12.03 -14.58 -13.71
CA PRO A 28 13.24 -15.13 -14.32
C PRO A 28 14.47 -14.22 -14.26
N LEU A 29 14.27 -12.94 -13.94
CA LEU A 29 15.31 -11.91 -13.87
C LEU A 29 15.69 -11.56 -12.42
N LEU A 30 14.96 -12.09 -11.44
CA LEU A 30 15.25 -11.82 -10.02
C LEU A 30 16.47 -12.60 -9.57
N ASN A 31 17.37 -11.91 -8.86
CA ASN A 31 18.47 -12.55 -8.16
C ASN A 31 17.96 -13.28 -6.92
N ASN A 32 18.79 -14.13 -6.33
CA ASN A 32 18.56 -14.77 -5.04
C ASN A 32 19.66 -14.34 -4.07
N PRO A 33 19.38 -13.57 -2.99
CA PRO A 33 18.03 -13.10 -2.58
C PRO A 33 17.51 -11.89 -3.37
N SER A 34 16.20 -11.68 -3.33
CA SER A 34 15.53 -10.52 -3.92
C SER A 34 14.38 -10.01 -3.02
N SER A 35 13.93 -8.79 -3.26
CA SER A 35 12.79 -8.21 -2.56
C SER A 35 11.88 -7.44 -3.51
N ILE A 36 10.57 -7.60 -3.32
CA ILE A 36 9.51 -6.85 -4.01
C ILE A 36 8.73 -6.08 -2.96
N VAL A 37 8.51 -4.79 -3.20
CA VAL A 37 7.71 -3.94 -2.33
C VAL A 37 6.59 -3.28 -3.13
N ALA A 38 5.35 -3.46 -2.66
CA ALA A 38 4.18 -2.78 -3.21
C ALA A 38 3.83 -1.55 -2.37
N LEU A 39 3.20 -0.55 -2.99
CA LEU A 39 2.61 0.57 -2.27
C LEU A 39 1.11 0.36 -2.10
N ASP A 40 0.68 0.57 -0.88
CA ASP A 40 -0.68 0.38 -0.42
C ASP A 40 -1.15 1.59 0.41
N PHE A 41 -2.38 1.56 0.88
CA PHE A 41 -2.87 2.38 1.99
C PHE A 41 -3.63 1.49 2.98
N ASP A 42 -3.86 1.98 4.18
CA ASP A 42 -4.64 1.23 5.17
C ASP A 42 -6.07 0.97 4.65
N ASN A 43 -6.46 -0.29 4.62
CA ASN A 43 -7.79 -0.74 4.22
C ASN A 43 -8.43 -1.65 5.28
N SER A 44 -7.95 -1.58 6.52
CA SER A 44 -8.55 -2.26 7.66
C SER A 44 -9.91 -1.69 8.05
N GLN A 45 -10.21 -0.49 7.57
CA GLN A 45 -11.45 0.24 7.79
C GLN A 45 -12.03 0.74 6.46
N ALA A 46 -13.33 1.04 6.46
CA ALA A 46 -13.95 1.73 5.33
C ALA A 46 -13.56 3.22 5.35
N TRP A 47 -12.83 3.66 4.37
CA TRP A 47 -12.49 5.07 4.16
C TRP A 47 -13.48 5.69 3.18
N PRO A 48 -14.30 6.68 3.60
CA PRO A 48 -15.24 7.35 2.70
C PRO A 48 -14.52 7.90 1.46
N GLY A 49 -15.10 7.66 0.28
CA GLY A 49 -14.54 8.11 -1.00
C GLY A 49 -13.54 7.14 -1.65
N TYR A 50 -13.09 6.10 -0.95
CA TYR A 50 -12.21 5.07 -1.54
C TYR A 50 -12.96 3.88 -2.12
N ASP A 51 -14.08 3.49 -1.54
CA ASP A 51 -15.00 2.44 -2.04
C ASP A 51 -14.29 1.24 -2.69
N TRP A 52 -14.40 1.09 -4.01
CA TRP A 52 -13.77 -0.02 -4.74
C TRP A 52 -12.24 -0.01 -4.73
N GLN A 53 -11.60 1.14 -4.51
CA GLN A 53 -10.15 1.18 -4.28
C GLN A 53 -9.77 0.49 -2.97
N GLY A 54 -10.56 0.64 -1.91
CA GLY A 54 -10.38 -0.10 -0.65
C GLY A 54 -10.48 -1.61 -0.86
N VAL A 55 -11.48 -2.06 -1.64
CA VAL A 55 -11.63 -3.49 -2.01
C VAL A 55 -10.43 -3.99 -2.82
N ALA A 56 -10.00 -3.23 -3.82
CA ALA A 56 -8.84 -3.58 -4.63
C ALA A 56 -7.56 -3.66 -3.78
N LYS A 57 -7.37 -2.73 -2.84
CA LYS A 57 -6.21 -2.73 -1.95
C LYS A 57 -6.25 -3.89 -0.93
N SER A 58 -7.41 -4.28 -0.43
CA SER A 58 -7.54 -5.52 0.36
C SER A 58 -7.12 -6.76 -0.45
N SER A 59 -7.46 -6.79 -1.73
CA SER A 59 -6.99 -7.83 -2.65
C SER A 59 -5.48 -7.77 -2.87
N LEU A 60 -4.90 -6.56 -2.99
CA LEU A 60 -3.44 -6.37 -3.10
C LEU A 60 -2.72 -6.98 -1.90
N GLN A 61 -3.19 -6.74 -0.68
CA GLN A 61 -2.61 -7.32 0.54
C GLN A 61 -2.66 -8.85 0.53
N SER A 62 -3.76 -9.41 0.04
CA SER A 62 -3.86 -10.86 -0.14
C SER A 62 -2.84 -11.38 -1.17
N ILE A 63 -2.69 -10.68 -2.31
CA ILE A 63 -1.70 -11.01 -3.34
C ILE A 63 -0.27 -10.95 -2.77
N VAL A 64 0.06 -9.95 -1.96
CA VAL A 64 1.37 -9.85 -1.28
C VAL A 64 1.66 -11.11 -0.46
N ARG A 65 0.70 -11.58 0.35
CA ARG A 65 0.85 -12.80 1.16
C ARG A 65 1.05 -14.06 0.29
N TYR A 66 0.26 -14.23 -0.76
CA TYR A 66 0.41 -15.37 -1.66
C TYR A 66 1.72 -15.34 -2.45
N LEU A 67 2.14 -14.18 -2.94
CA LEU A 67 3.43 -14.05 -3.61
C LEU A 67 4.58 -14.33 -2.65
N GLY A 68 4.53 -13.81 -1.41
CA GLY A 68 5.52 -14.11 -0.37
C GLY A 68 5.64 -15.61 -0.10
N TYR A 69 4.50 -16.31 -0.04
CA TYR A 69 4.46 -17.76 0.14
C TYR A 69 5.07 -18.53 -1.05
N TYR A 70 4.63 -18.23 -2.28
CA TYR A 70 5.06 -18.99 -3.46
C TYR A 70 6.48 -18.66 -3.92
N MET A 71 6.91 -17.40 -3.80
CA MET A 71 8.23 -16.95 -4.24
C MET A 71 9.30 -17.06 -3.15
N GLY A 72 8.89 -17.21 -1.88
CA GLY A 72 9.82 -17.32 -0.75
C GLY A 72 10.78 -18.49 -0.86
N LYS A 73 10.36 -19.62 -1.41
CA LYS A 73 11.23 -20.77 -1.69
C LYS A 73 12.37 -20.47 -2.67
N ASP A 74 12.19 -19.45 -3.51
CA ASP A 74 13.18 -18.97 -4.47
C ASP A 74 13.96 -17.76 -3.90
N GLY A 75 13.88 -17.50 -2.59
CA GLY A 75 14.59 -16.43 -1.90
C GLY A 75 14.04 -15.03 -2.19
N VAL A 76 12.80 -14.91 -2.68
CA VAL A 76 12.15 -13.62 -2.99
C VAL A 76 11.18 -13.24 -1.86
N ARG A 77 11.43 -12.12 -1.21
CA ARG A 77 10.53 -11.53 -0.23
C ARG A 77 9.53 -10.59 -0.92
N VAL A 78 8.28 -10.60 -0.48
CA VAL A 78 7.24 -9.73 -1.03
C VAL A 78 6.48 -9.08 0.12
N ASN A 79 6.52 -7.75 0.20
CA ASN A 79 5.87 -6.97 1.26
C ASN A 79 5.14 -5.76 0.67
N ALA A 80 4.36 -5.08 1.48
CA ALA A 80 3.76 -3.80 1.11
C ALA A 80 3.97 -2.73 2.18
N VAL A 81 3.94 -1.48 1.75
CA VAL A 81 3.92 -0.31 2.63
C VAL A 81 2.57 0.36 2.50
N ALA A 82 1.78 0.34 3.57
CA ALA A 82 0.56 1.11 3.70
C ALA A 82 0.92 2.54 4.11
N ALA A 83 0.97 3.43 3.13
CA ALA A 83 1.39 4.81 3.31
C ALA A 83 0.23 5.73 3.64
N GLY A 84 0.48 6.76 4.44
CA GLY A 84 -0.39 7.92 4.52
C GLY A 84 -0.47 8.66 3.17
N PRO A 85 -1.42 9.61 3.00
CA PRO A 85 -1.63 10.29 1.73
C PRO A 85 -0.39 11.07 1.28
N LEU A 86 0.01 10.91 0.03
CA LEU A 86 1.08 11.68 -0.61
C LEU A 86 0.51 12.50 -1.77
N ALA A 87 0.92 13.77 -1.87
CA ALA A 87 0.44 14.73 -2.86
C ALA A 87 1.03 14.47 -4.26
N THR A 88 0.85 13.26 -4.77
CA THR A 88 1.22 12.87 -6.13
C THR A 88 0.27 13.49 -7.15
N THR A 89 0.67 13.51 -8.43
CA THR A 89 -0.22 13.95 -9.53
C THR A 89 -1.53 13.17 -9.56
N ALA A 90 -1.49 11.86 -9.30
CA ALA A 90 -2.68 11.02 -9.24
C ALA A 90 -3.57 11.38 -8.03
N ALA A 91 -2.98 11.56 -6.85
CA ALA A 91 -3.72 11.85 -5.62
C ALA A 91 -4.42 13.22 -5.68
N LYS A 92 -3.82 14.22 -6.31
CA LYS A 92 -4.43 15.55 -6.46
C LYS A 92 -5.72 15.56 -7.26
N ASN A 93 -5.97 14.52 -8.06
CA ASN A 93 -7.20 14.36 -8.83
C ASN A 93 -8.30 13.62 -8.05
N ILE A 94 -8.04 13.17 -6.82
CA ILE A 94 -9.04 12.55 -5.97
C ILE A 94 -9.93 13.65 -5.37
N PRO A 95 -11.25 13.60 -5.55
CA PRO A 95 -12.16 14.56 -4.90
C PRO A 95 -11.98 14.54 -3.39
N GLY A 96 -11.90 15.71 -2.74
CA GLY A 96 -11.71 15.82 -1.29
C GLY A 96 -10.29 15.56 -0.78
N PHE A 97 -9.27 15.50 -1.67
CA PHE A 97 -7.89 15.24 -1.25
C PHE A 97 -7.33 16.30 -0.28
N SER A 98 -7.69 17.58 -0.45
CA SER A 98 -7.25 18.66 0.46
C SER A 98 -7.81 18.49 1.87
N GLU A 99 -9.08 18.18 1.97
CA GLU A 99 -9.76 17.94 3.23
C GLU A 99 -9.22 16.68 3.93
N MET A 100 -8.99 15.63 3.17
CA MET A 100 -8.36 14.40 3.66
C MET A 100 -6.96 14.68 4.22
N ASN A 101 -6.15 15.50 3.52
CA ASN A 101 -4.81 15.89 3.97
C ASN A 101 -4.86 16.63 5.32
N GLU A 102 -5.76 17.61 5.47
CA GLU A 102 -5.92 18.34 6.73
C GLU A 102 -6.33 17.41 7.88
N GLN A 103 -7.30 16.53 7.65
CA GLN A 103 -7.76 15.57 8.64
C GLN A 103 -6.67 14.57 9.00
N TRP A 104 -5.88 14.12 8.02
CA TRP A 104 -4.77 13.19 8.26
C TRP A 104 -3.73 13.81 9.17
N ASN A 105 -3.29 15.03 8.87
CA ASN A 105 -2.30 15.73 9.69
C ASN A 105 -2.77 15.98 11.13
N LYS A 106 -4.06 16.28 11.33
CA LYS A 106 -4.65 16.46 12.66
C LYS A 106 -4.71 15.15 13.47
N ARG A 107 -4.90 14.01 12.78
CA ARG A 107 -5.04 12.70 13.42
C ARG A 107 -3.72 11.98 13.63
N ALA A 108 -2.71 12.25 12.81
CA ALA A 108 -1.43 11.56 12.87
C ALA A 108 -0.66 11.92 14.15
N PRO A 109 -0.38 10.98 15.07
CA PRO A 109 0.36 11.27 16.31
C PRO A 109 1.75 11.85 16.05
N LEU A 110 2.40 11.46 14.95
CA LEU A 110 3.70 11.96 14.54
C LEU A 110 3.62 13.19 13.63
N GLY A 111 2.40 13.68 13.37
CA GLY A 111 2.17 14.61 12.27
C GLY A 111 2.30 13.93 10.90
N TRP A 112 1.90 14.61 9.84
CA TRP A 112 2.01 14.11 8.47
C TRP A 112 2.14 15.25 7.47
N ASP A 113 3.20 15.22 6.65
CA ASP A 113 3.37 16.12 5.51
C ASP A 113 3.19 15.35 4.21
N THR A 114 2.07 15.57 3.53
CA THR A 114 1.76 14.92 2.26
C THR A 114 2.74 15.26 1.12
N LYS A 115 3.53 16.32 1.26
CA LYS A 115 4.55 16.72 0.27
C LYS A 115 5.89 16.04 0.50
N ASN A 116 6.09 15.42 1.66
CA ASN A 116 7.33 14.73 2.00
C ASN A 116 7.20 13.22 1.86
N PRO A 117 7.69 12.61 0.77
CA PRO A 117 7.66 11.16 0.58
C PRO A 117 8.76 10.42 1.35
N GLU A 118 9.72 11.13 1.94
CA GLU A 118 10.93 10.54 2.51
C GLU A 118 10.65 9.50 3.62
N PRO A 119 9.71 9.73 4.56
CA PRO A 119 9.41 8.72 5.58
C PRO A 119 8.92 7.39 4.97
N VAL A 120 8.08 7.44 3.94
CA VAL A 120 7.62 6.25 3.22
C VAL A 120 8.79 5.60 2.48
N ALA A 121 9.62 6.38 1.80
CA ALA A 121 10.79 5.88 1.07
C ALA A 121 11.79 5.15 1.99
N LYS A 122 11.97 5.62 3.23
CA LYS A 122 12.81 4.94 4.24
C LYS A 122 12.28 3.55 4.59
N VAL A 123 10.96 3.40 4.74
CA VAL A 123 10.34 2.08 5.00
C VAL A 123 10.50 1.16 3.77
N VAL A 124 10.29 1.70 2.56
CA VAL A 124 10.53 0.94 1.32
C VAL A 124 12.00 0.48 1.24
N ASN A 125 12.97 1.37 1.50
CA ASN A 125 14.39 1.02 1.50
C ASN A 125 14.73 -0.05 2.54
N PHE A 126 14.16 0.03 3.75
CA PHE A 126 14.29 -1.01 4.76
C PHE A 126 13.81 -2.37 4.23
N LEU A 127 12.62 -2.41 3.62
CA LEU A 127 12.05 -3.65 3.08
C LEU A 127 12.80 -4.19 1.85
N LEU A 128 13.48 -3.33 1.10
CA LEU A 128 14.32 -3.74 -0.03
C LEU A 128 15.72 -4.18 0.41
N SER A 129 16.17 -3.82 1.61
CA SER A 129 17.49 -4.13 2.13
C SER A 129 17.55 -5.46 2.87
N ASP A 130 18.76 -5.92 3.18
CA ASP A 130 19.02 -7.14 3.96
C ASP A 130 18.60 -7.00 5.43
N PHE A 131 18.37 -5.78 5.94
CA PHE A 131 17.85 -5.57 7.29
C PHE A 131 16.46 -6.19 7.53
N SER A 132 15.74 -6.54 6.46
CA SER A 132 14.43 -7.19 6.49
C SER A 132 14.47 -8.62 5.93
N GLU A 133 15.61 -9.32 6.02
CA GLU A 133 15.83 -10.63 5.39
C GLU A 133 14.81 -11.70 5.78
N MET A 134 14.21 -11.61 6.96
CA MET A 134 13.20 -12.56 7.46
C MET A 134 11.77 -11.98 7.43
N ILE A 135 11.53 -10.89 6.70
CA ILE A 135 10.21 -10.24 6.60
C ILE A 135 9.64 -10.48 5.19
N THR A 136 8.54 -11.23 5.11
CA THR A 136 7.79 -11.45 3.86
C THR A 136 6.30 -11.62 4.15
N GLY A 137 5.44 -11.17 3.25
CA GLY A 137 3.99 -11.21 3.41
C GLY A 137 3.41 -10.11 4.30
N GLU A 138 4.23 -9.16 4.75
CA GLU A 138 3.86 -8.11 5.69
C GLU A 138 3.34 -6.84 5.00
N ILE A 139 2.46 -6.14 5.71
CA ILE A 139 1.95 -4.82 5.36
C ILE A 139 2.39 -3.85 6.46
N ILE A 140 3.42 -3.06 6.17
CA ILE A 140 3.96 -2.12 7.15
C ILE A 140 3.34 -0.74 6.95
N HIS A 141 2.77 -0.18 8.02
CA HIS A 141 2.19 1.15 7.98
C HIS A 141 3.27 2.23 8.11
N ALA A 142 3.21 3.19 7.19
CA ALA A 142 4.02 4.41 7.20
C ALA A 142 3.08 5.61 6.99
N ASP A 143 2.30 5.93 8.01
CA ASP A 143 1.14 6.82 7.94
C ASP A 143 1.05 7.83 9.10
N GLY A 144 2.14 7.97 9.86
CA GLY A 144 2.19 8.82 11.06
C GLY A 144 1.42 8.25 12.26
N GLY A 145 0.99 6.97 12.20
CA GLY A 145 0.27 6.27 13.27
C GLY A 145 -1.26 6.39 13.16
N VAL A 146 -1.79 6.92 12.08
CA VAL A 146 -3.26 7.13 11.92
C VAL A 146 -4.04 5.82 11.98
N HIS A 147 -3.55 4.73 11.39
CA HIS A 147 -4.22 3.42 11.39
C HIS A 147 -4.44 2.86 12.81
N SER A 148 -3.59 3.22 13.77
CA SER A 148 -3.64 2.70 15.14
C SER A 148 -4.60 3.45 16.06
N ILE A 149 -5.20 4.55 15.58
CA ILE A 149 -6.08 5.40 16.39
C ILE A 149 -7.52 5.06 16.11
N GLY A 150 -8.28 4.79 17.17
CA GLY A 150 -9.73 4.69 17.09
C GLY A 150 -10.40 5.99 16.65
N GLY A 151 -11.67 5.93 16.29
CA GLY A 151 -12.47 7.12 16.00
C GLY A 151 -12.48 8.10 17.18
N SER A 152 -12.60 9.40 16.89
CA SER A 152 -12.78 10.40 17.94
C SER A 152 -14.08 10.11 18.70
N MET A 153 -13.98 10.01 20.01
CA MET A 153 -15.14 9.92 20.91
C MET A 153 -15.52 11.29 21.51
N LEU A 154 -14.89 12.37 21.03
CA LEU A 154 -15.10 13.74 21.46
C LEU A 154 -15.39 14.63 20.26
#